data_3def46c763d44d7c9eb0a3e2db48fcd1
#
_entry.id   3def46c763d44d7c9eb0a3e2db48fcd1
#
_cell.length_a   1.000
_cell.length_b   1.000
_cell.length_c   1.000
_cell.angle_alpha   90.00
_cell.angle_beta   90.00
_cell.angle_gamma   90.00
#
_symmetry.space_group_name_H-M   'P 1'
#
loop_
_entity.id
_entity.type
_entity.pdbx_description
1 polymer ?
#
loop_
_entity_poly.entity_id
_entity_poly.type
_entity_poly.pdbx_seq_one_letter_code
_entity_poly.pdbx_strand_id
1 'polypeptide(L)'
;MAREPQVLLQELLDRELIRDLVHRYCWAVDKGELADVMALFHEPCTLILAPGKRYEGRAAVQRWYAVYMQNRMEVLRHLIHNQVMSLNGDTAASKSYFDAVGDLKGESITVAGYYEDKLLRVGNEWKFTEKVIRLDFLVPINEGWGGKKRIKRNLVPPEV
;
A
#
# COMPACT_ATOMS: atom_id res chain seq x y z
N MET A 1 -31.71 -5.29 -17.19
CA MET A 1 -31.39 -4.30 -18.24
C MET A 1 -29.90 -4.28 -18.47
N ALA A 2 -29.44 -4.28 -19.73
CA ALA A 2 -28.02 -4.11 -20.03
C ALA A 2 -27.56 -2.70 -19.61
N ARG A 3 -26.37 -2.58 -19.04
CA ARG A 3 -25.80 -1.26 -18.73
C ARG A 3 -25.37 -0.58 -20.03
N GLU A 4 -25.46 0.75 -20.06
CA GLU A 4 -25.02 1.55 -21.21
C GLU A 4 -23.52 1.33 -21.46
N PRO A 5 -23.09 1.21 -22.74
CA PRO A 5 -21.69 0.94 -23.08
C PRO A 5 -20.70 1.98 -22.50
N GLN A 6 -21.09 3.24 -22.46
CA GLN A 6 -20.26 4.31 -21.89
C GLN A 6 -20.01 4.13 -20.39
N VAL A 7 -21.04 3.69 -19.65
CA VAL A 7 -20.91 3.39 -18.20
C VAL A 7 -19.96 2.23 -17.97
N LEU A 8 -20.06 1.18 -18.80
CA LEU A 8 -19.15 0.04 -18.73
C LEU A 8 -17.72 0.43 -19.06
N LEU A 9 -17.50 1.26 -20.07
CA LEU A 9 -16.18 1.74 -20.46
C LEU A 9 -15.55 2.58 -19.33
N GLN A 10 -16.33 3.49 -18.71
CA GLN A 10 -15.85 4.27 -17.57
C GLN A 10 -15.48 3.36 -16.39
N GLU A 11 -16.30 2.37 -16.07
CA GLU A 11 -16.00 1.42 -15.01
C GLU A 11 -14.71 0.63 -15.28
N LEU A 12 -14.47 0.21 -16.52
CA LEU A 12 -13.24 -0.47 -16.91
C LEU A 12 -12.03 0.45 -16.77
N LEU A 13 -12.13 1.70 -17.22
CA LEU A 13 -11.08 2.70 -17.07
C LEU A 13 -10.75 2.95 -15.60
N ASP A 14 -11.77 3.11 -14.76
CA ASP A 14 -11.59 3.32 -13.33
C ASP A 14 -10.86 2.15 -12.65
N ARG A 15 -11.24 0.94 -13.01
CA ARG A 15 -10.57 -0.26 -12.50
C ARG A 15 -9.09 -0.28 -12.88
N GLU A 16 -8.77 0.13 -14.10
CA GLU A 16 -7.38 0.17 -14.56
C GLU A 16 -6.60 1.30 -13.86
N LEU A 17 -7.18 2.49 -13.72
CA LEU A 17 -6.57 3.60 -13.00
C LEU A 17 -6.33 3.28 -11.52
N ILE A 18 -7.21 2.52 -10.88
CA ILE A 18 -7.02 2.06 -9.50
C ILE A 18 -5.89 1.01 -9.42
N ARG A 19 -5.77 0.09 -10.38
CA ARG A 19 -4.63 -0.84 -10.44
C ARG A 19 -3.32 -0.09 -10.61
N ASP A 20 -3.28 0.85 -11.55
CA ASP A 20 -2.11 1.71 -11.76
C ASP A 20 -1.72 2.49 -10.50
N LEU A 21 -2.69 3.06 -9.78
CA LEU A 21 -2.44 3.75 -8.52
C LEU A 21 -1.73 2.85 -7.49
N VAL A 22 -2.17 1.60 -7.32
CA VAL A 22 -1.56 0.64 -6.38
C VAL A 22 -0.16 0.24 -6.83
N HIS A 23 0.07 0.05 -8.14
CA HIS A 23 1.39 -0.23 -8.68
C HIS A 23 2.34 0.97 -8.53
N ARG A 24 1.87 2.18 -8.82
CA ARG A 24 2.65 3.42 -8.62
C ARG A 24 3.01 3.62 -7.16
N TYR A 25 2.11 3.27 -6.23
CA TYR A 25 2.40 3.30 -4.80
C TYR A 25 3.58 2.37 -4.46
N CYS A 26 3.59 1.14 -4.96
CA CYS A 26 4.70 0.22 -4.73
C CYS A 26 6.02 0.77 -5.29
N TRP A 27 6.03 1.26 -6.52
CA TRP A 27 7.21 1.89 -7.11
C TRP A 27 7.70 3.12 -6.31
N ALA A 28 6.78 3.97 -5.86
CA ALA A 28 7.11 5.15 -5.06
C ALA A 28 7.75 4.76 -3.71
N VAL A 29 7.19 3.75 -3.04
CA VAL A 29 7.74 3.24 -1.77
C VAL A 29 9.08 2.54 -1.97
N ASP A 30 9.24 1.77 -3.05
CA ASP A 30 10.46 0.98 -3.31
C ASP A 30 11.63 1.84 -3.75
N LYS A 31 11.40 2.80 -4.64
CA LYS A 31 12.44 3.51 -5.39
C LYS A 31 12.26 5.03 -5.49
N GLY A 32 11.06 5.54 -5.16
CA GLY A 32 10.73 6.96 -5.28
C GLY A 32 11.14 7.78 -4.06
N GLU A 33 10.74 9.03 -4.11
CA GLU A 33 10.91 10.00 -3.04
C GLU A 33 9.62 10.15 -2.22
N LEU A 34 9.71 10.78 -1.05
CA LEU A 34 8.55 11.04 -0.19
C LEU A 34 7.42 11.78 -0.93
N ALA A 35 7.78 12.71 -1.80
CA ALA A 35 6.83 13.47 -2.60
C ALA A 35 6.02 12.57 -3.55
N ASP A 36 6.65 11.54 -4.14
CA ASP A 36 5.99 10.58 -5.04
C ASP A 36 4.93 9.77 -4.28
N VAL A 37 5.28 9.30 -3.08
CA VAL A 37 4.31 8.60 -2.23
C VAL A 37 3.15 9.51 -1.86
N MET A 38 3.44 10.72 -1.37
CA MET A 38 2.41 11.65 -0.92
C MET A 38 1.53 12.19 -2.05
N ALA A 39 2.01 12.21 -3.28
CA ALA A 39 1.21 12.59 -4.45
C ALA A 39 0.04 11.62 -4.71
N LEU A 40 0.13 10.38 -4.22
CA LEU A 40 -0.91 9.36 -4.40
C LEU A 40 -2.03 9.44 -3.35
N PHE A 41 -1.83 10.23 -2.30
CA PHE A 41 -2.80 10.39 -1.22
C PHE A 41 -3.64 11.66 -1.40
N HIS A 42 -4.92 11.54 -1.06
CA HIS A 42 -5.86 12.67 -0.95
C HIS A 42 -5.59 13.48 0.33
N GLU A 43 -6.25 14.61 0.47
CA GLU A 43 -6.33 15.35 1.72
C GLU A 43 -7.81 15.61 2.05
N PRO A 44 -8.32 15.14 3.21
CA PRO A 44 -7.60 14.38 4.25
C PRO A 44 -7.30 12.92 3.84
N CYS A 45 -6.30 12.30 4.48
CA CYS A 45 -6.00 10.89 4.33
C CYS A 45 -5.65 10.22 5.67
N THR A 46 -5.72 8.90 5.70
CA THR A 46 -5.41 8.08 6.87
C THR A 46 -4.53 6.90 6.47
N LEU A 47 -3.52 6.61 7.28
CA LEU A 47 -2.74 5.38 7.20
C LEU A 47 -2.98 4.55 8.47
N ILE A 48 -3.26 3.27 8.30
CA ILE A 48 -3.47 2.33 9.41
C ILE A 48 -2.48 1.18 9.27
N LEU A 49 -1.67 0.99 10.29
CA LEU A 49 -0.80 -0.18 10.42
C LEU A 49 -1.46 -1.15 11.39
N ALA A 50 -1.98 -2.25 10.89
CA ALA A 50 -2.67 -3.22 11.72
C ALA A 50 -1.69 -4.16 12.47
N PRO A 51 -1.99 -4.50 13.73
CA PRO A 51 -3.14 -4.08 14.50
C PRO A 51 -2.91 -2.77 15.27
N GLY A 52 -3.66 -1.73 14.92
CA GLY A 52 -3.98 -0.67 15.87
C GLY A 52 -3.28 0.68 15.76
N LYS A 53 -2.20 0.86 14.99
CA LYS A 53 -1.62 2.20 14.79
C LYS A 53 -2.33 2.94 13.67
N ARG A 54 -2.76 4.16 13.96
CA ARG A 54 -3.51 5.00 13.04
C ARG A 54 -2.86 6.39 12.97
N TYR A 55 -2.59 6.84 11.76
CA TYR A 55 -2.04 8.17 11.45
C TYR A 55 -3.09 8.93 10.66
N GLU A 56 -3.63 9.99 11.24
CA GLU A 56 -4.72 10.78 10.66
C GLU A 56 -4.23 12.12 10.14
N GLY A 57 -4.67 12.46 8.93
CA GLY A 57 -4.31 13.67 8.22
C GLY A 57 -2.96 13.58 7.53
N ARG A 58 -2.84 14.37 6.44
CA ARG A 58 -1.67 14.34 5.55
C ARG A 58 -0.33 14.51 6.27
N ALA A 59 -0.26 15.44 7.24
CA ALA A 59 0.97 15.69 7.98
C ALA A 59 1.44 14.47 8.81
N ALA A 60 0.51 13.75 9.44
CA ALA A 60 0.83 12.54 10.21
C ALA A 60 1.26 11.39 9.29
N VAL A 61 0.55 11.18 8.20
CA VAL A 61 0.90 10.18 7.17
C VAL A 61 2.26 10.48 6.57
N GLN A 62 2.52 11.74 6.22
CA GLN A 62 3.81 12.16 5.65
C GLN A 62 4.97 11.94 6.63
N ARG A 63 4.81 12.26 7.92
CA ARG A 63 5.86 11.98 8.93
C ARG A 63 6.17 10.49 9.01
N TRP A 64 5.15 9.65 9.00
CA TRP A 64 5.37 8.20 9.03
C TRP A 64 6.16 7.72 7.79
N TYR A 65 5.75 8.12 6.58
CA TYR A 65 6.49 7.74 5.38
C TYR A 65 7.91 8.30 5.34
N ALA A 66 8.14 9.51 5.86
CA ALA A 66 9.49 10.08 5.95
C ALA A 66 10.41 9.19 6.78
N VAL A 67 9.97 8.72 7.95
CA VAL A 67 10.75 7.81 8.80
C VAL A 67 10.89 6.44 8.15
N TYR A 68 9.81 5.91 7.57
CA TYR A 68 9.84 4.63 6.86
C TYR A 68 10.87 4.64 5.73
N MET A 69 10.87 5.66 4.87
CA MET A 69 11.75 5.76 3.71
C MET A 69 13.22 5.98 4.08
N GLN A 70 13.49 6.66 5.19
CA GLN A 70 14.86 6.78 5.74
C GLN A 70 15.41 5.45 6.24
N ASN A 71 14.53 4.52 6.65
CA ASN A 71 14.90 3.21 7.20
C ASN A 71 14.51 2.05 6.28
N ARG A 72 14.12 2.33 5.04
CA ARG A 72 13.72 1.28 4.09
C ARG A 72 14.88 0.37 3.74
N MET A 73 14.55 -0.83 3.33
CA MET A 73 15.51 -1.79 2.82
C MET A 73 16.28 -1.22 1.62
N GLU A 74 17.56 -1.53 1.48
CA GLU A 74 18.39 -1.06 0.36
C GLU A 74 17.89 -1.57 -0.98
N VAL A 75 17.52 -2.85 -1.02
CA VAL A 75 16.81 -3.45 -2.15
C VAL A 75 15.41 -3.82 -1.67
N LEU A 76 14.41 -3.14 -2.17
CA LEU A 76 13.01 -3.40 -1.83
C LEU A 76 12.21 -3.56 -3.12
N ARG A 77 11.37 -4.59 -3.16
CA ARG A 77 10.42 -4.85 -4.25
C ARG A 77 9.12 -5.35 -3.69
N HIS A 78 8.04 -4.63 -3.97
CA HIS A 78 6.68 -5.08 -3.72
C HIS A 78 6.08 -5.72 -4.98
N LEU A 79 5.38 -6.82 -4.78
CA LEU A 79 4.59 -7.51 -5.80
C LEU A 79 3.13 -7.52 -5.34
N ILE A 80 2.22 -7.10 -6.20
CA ILE A 80 0.78 -7.03 -5.89
C ILE A 80 0.05 -8.20 -6.54
N HIS A 81 -0.80 -8.86 -5.76
CA HIS A 81 -1.53 -10.05 -6.18
C HIS A 81 -3.03 -9.91 -5.87
N ASN A 82 -3.84 -10.61 -6.67
CA ASN A 82 -5.26 -10.88 -6.40
C ASN A 82 -6.08 -9.65 -6.02
N GLN A 83 -5.85 -8.52 -6.70
CA GLN A 83 -6.57 -7.30 -6.41
C GLN A 83 -8.06 -7.44 -6.77
N VAL A 84 -8.91 -7.16 -5.80
CA VAL A 84 -10.36 -7.02 -5.96
C VAL A 84 -10.78 -5.62 -5.57
N MET A 85 -11.84 -5.11 -6.21
CA MET A 85 -12.32 -3.75 -5.92
C MET A 85 -13.84 -3.62 -6.17
N SER A 86 -14.43 -2.71 -5.42
CA SER A 86 -15.80 -2.24 -5.61
C SER A 86 -15.79 -0.74 -5.91
N LEU A 87 -16.58 -0.33 -6.91
CA LEU A 87 -16.74 1.05 -7.32
C LEU A 87 -18.14 1.54 -6.91
N ASN A 88 -18.22 2.77 -6.44
CA ASN A 88 -19.48 3.45 -6.12
C ASN A 88 -19.35 4.94 -6.47
N GLY A 89 -19.64 5.27 -7.73
CA GLY A 89 -19.45 6.62 -8.28
C GLY A 89 -17.98 7.05 -8.17
N ASP A 90 -17.72 8.15 -7.46
CA ASP A 90 -16.39 8.71 -7.27
C ASP A 90 -15.64 8.10 -6.07
N THR A 91 -16.19 7.07 -5.45
CA THR A 91 -15.53 6.35 -4.36
C THR A 91 -15.29 4.89 -4.74
N ALA A 92 -14.21 4.32 -4.19
CA ALA A 92 -13.93 2.90 -4.36
C ALA A 92 -13.29 2.32 -3.10
N ALA A 93 -13.42 0.99 -2.95
CA ALA A 93 -12.65 0.21 -2.02
C ALA A 93 -11.89 -0.88 -2.77
N SER A 94 -10.64 -1.13 -2.37
CA SER A 94 -9.85 -2.20 -2.96
C SER A 94 -9.14 -3.01 -1.89
N LYS A 95 -8.89 -4.29 -2.20
CA LYS A 95 -8.06 -5.19 -1.41
C LYS A 95 -7.08 -5.89 -2.33
N SER A 96 -5.86 -6.06 -1.87
CA SER A 96 -4.85 -6.82 -2.61
C SER A 96 -3.89 -7.50 -1.65
N TYR A 97 -3.44 -8.70 -1.98
CA TYR A 97 -2.25 -9.25 -1.33
C TYR A 97 -1.01 -8.55 -1.86
N PHE A 98 0.00 -8.48 -1.02
CA PHE A 98 1.34 -8.11 -1.44
C PHE A 98 2.37 -9.07 -0.86
N ASP A 99 3.38 -9.35 -1.67
CA ASP A 99 4.66 -9.87 -1.21
C ASP A 99 5.71 -8.79 -1.38
N ALA A 100 6.70 -8.77 -0.51
CA ALA A 100 7.88 -7.95 -0.70
C ALA A 100 9.14 -8.73 -0.33
N VAL A 101 10.20 -8.43 -1.06
CA VAL A 101 11.54 -8.95 -0.78
C VAL A 101 12.51 -7.78 -0.72
N GLY A 102 13.49 -7.89 0.14
CA GLY A 102 14.47 -6.82 0.27
C GLY A 102 15.73 -7.23 1.01
N ASP A 103 16.70 -6.33 1.01
CA ASP A 103 17.91 -6.40 1.82
C ASP A 103 17.82 -5.38 2.96
N LEU A 104 17.90 -5.84 4.19
CA LEU A 104 17.98 -5.01 5.37
C LEU A 104 19.33 -5.23 6.05
N LYS A 105 20.28 -4.34 5.80
CA LYS A 105 21.63 -4.39 6.39
C LYS A 105 22.36 -5.71 6.11
N GLY A 106 22.26 -6.23 4.90
CA GLY A 106 22.87 -7.48 4.47
C GLY A 106 22.07 -8.74 4.81
N GLU A 107 20.88 -8.61 5.36
CA GLU A 107 19.98 -9.75 5.60
C GLU A 107 18.85 -9.77 4.58
N SER A 108 18.69 -10.89 3.87
CA SER A 108 17.61 -11.07 2.91
C SER A 108 16.29 -11.29 3.64
N ILE A 109 15.33 -10.38 3.42
CA ILE A 109 14.04 -10.36 4.11
C ILE A 109 12.91 -10.71 3.14
N THR A 110 11.94 -11.46 3.63
CA THR A 110 10.65 -11.68 2.96
C THR A 110 9.52 -11.14 3.81
N VAL A 111 8.58 -10.49 3.15
CA VAL A 111 7.39 -9.88 3.77
C VAL A 111 6.18 -10.34 2.97
N ALA A 112 5.07 -10.60 3.64
CA ALA A 112 3.78 -10.73 2.98
C ALA A 112 2.67 -10.18 3.85
N GLY A 113 1.59 -9.79 3.20
CA GLY A 113 0.42 -9.25 3.85
C GLY A 113 -0.62 -8.82 2.85
N TYR A 114 -1.47 -7.91 3.26
CA TYR A 114 -2.47 -7.35 2.36
C TYR A 114 -2.77 -5.89 2.66
N TYR A 115 -3.20 -5.19 1.62
CA TYR A 115 -3.73 -3.83 1.68
C TYR A 115 -5.25 -3.85 1.67
N GLU A 116 -5.85 -2.92 2.43
CA GLU A 116 -7.25 -2.53 2.31
C GLU A 116 -7.27 -1.02 2.12
N ASP A 117 -7.76 -0.60 0.96
CA ASP A 117 -7.69 0.80 0.54
C ASP A 117 -9.08 1.38 0.35
N LYS A 118 -9.28 2.65 0.77
CA LYS A 118 -10.39 3.48 0.32
C LYS A 118 -9.86 4.57 -0.57
N LEU A 119 -10.60 4.86 -1.62
CA LEU A 119 -10.17 5.68 -2.72
C LEU A 119 -11.24 6.72 -3.08
N LEU A 120 -10.78 7.86 -3.56
CA LEU A 120 -11.63 8.93 -4.08
C LEU A 120 -11.12 9.35 -5.45
N ARG A 121 -12.03 9.57 -6.39
CA ARG A 121 -11.74 10.19 -7.67
C ARG A 121 -11.58 11.70 -7.50
N VAL A 122 -10.49 12.24 -8.00
CA VAL A 122 -10.20 13.68 -8.02
C VAL A 122 -9.86 14.06 -9.46
N GLY A 123 -10.82 14.66 -10.16
CA GLY A 123 -10.69 14.87 -11.61
C GLY A 123 -10.61 13.54 -12.36
N ASN A 124 -9.52 13.35 -13.09
CA ASN A 124 -9.27 12.13 -13.86
C ASN A 124 -8.37 11.13 -13.13
N GLU A 125 -8.07 11.34 -11.84
CA GLU A 125 -7.18 10.49 -11.05
C GLU A 125 -7.90 9.89 -9.85
N TRP A 126 -7.42 8.73 -9.40
CA TRP A 126 -7.80 8.15 -8.12
C TRP A 126 -6.72 8.42 -7.08
N LYS A 127 -7.13 8.67 -5.81
CA LYS A 127 -6.23 8.93 -4.68
C LYS A 127 -6.64 8.08 -3.48
N PHE A 128 -5.65 7.69 -2.66
CA PHE A 128 -5.93 7.02 -1.39
C PHE A 128 -6.50 8.03 -0.38
N THR A 129 -7.65 7.73 0.17
CA THR A 129 -8.21 8.43 1.35
C THR A 129 -7.92 7.66 2.64
N GLU A 130 -7.85 6.34 2.56
CA GLU A 130 -7.40 5.49 3.66
C GLU A 130 -6.60 4.33 3.09
N LYS A 131 -5.46 4.05 3.70
CA LYS A 131 -4.66 2.86 3.38
C LYS A 131 -4.41 2.07 4.66
N VAL A 132 -4.82 0.80 4.65
CA VAL A 132 -4.53 -0.14 5.74
C VAL A 132 -3.48 -1.12 5.26
N ILE A 133 -2.40 -1.25 6.03
CA ILE A 133 -1.31 -2.22 5.78
C ILE A 133 -1.39 -3.27 6.87
N ARG A 134 -1.60 -4.53 6.47
CA ARG A 134 -1.59 -5.68 7.38
C ARG A 134 -0.46 -6.61 6.99
N LEU A 135 0.39 -6.93 7.96
CA LEU A 135 1.48 -7.88 7.77
C LEU A 135 1.05 -9.25 8.29
N ASP A 136 1.20 -10.27 7.44
CA ASP A 136 1.07 -11.67 7.84
C ASP A 136 2.40 -12.20 8.37
N PHE A 137 3.51 -11.85 7.70
CA PHE A 137 4.85 -12.13 8.19
C PHE A 137 5.88 -11.12 7.65
N LEU A 138 6.97 -10.99 8.40
CA LEU A 138 8.18 -10.24 8.06
C LEU A 138 9.34 -10.95 8.74
N VAL A 139 10.13 -11.70 7.96
CA VAL A 139 11.16 -12.62 8.47
C VAL A 139 12.36 -12.68 7.54
N PRO A 140 13.56 -13.04 8.04
CA PRO A 140 14.64 -13.48 7.18
C PRO A 140 14.23 -14.65 6.28
N ILE A 141 14.66 -14.64 5.03
CA ILE A 141 14.23 -15.64 4.03
C ILE A 141 14.59 -17.07 4.41
N ASN A 142 15.67 -17.25 5.18
CA ASN A 142 16.15 -18.54 5.65
C ASN A 142 15.40 -19.08 6.87
N GLU A 143 14.59 -18.26 7.55
CA GLU A 143 13.84 -18.68 8.74
C GLU A 143 12.45 -19.24 8.39
N GLY A 144 11.90 -18.88 7.23
CA GLY A 144 10.53 -19.17 6.84
C GLY A 144 9.50 -18.44 7.74
N TRP A 145 8.22 -18.62 7.44
CA TRP A 145 7.11 -17.94 8.16
C TRP A 145 6.20 -18.90 8.92
N GLY A 146 6.53 -20.18 8.95
CA GLY A 146 5.78 -21.19 9.73
C GLY A 146 6.05 -21.00 11.24
N GLY A 147 5.00 -21.10 12.07
CA GLY A 147 5.14 -21.09 13.51
C GLY A 147 4.71 -19.79 14.21
N LYS A 148 5.16 -19.59 15.46
CA LYS A 148 4.60 -18.59 16.38
C LYS A 148 5.13 -17.16 16.22
N LYS A 149 6.30 -16.95 15.58
CA LYS A 149 6.94 -15.63 15.45
C LYS A 149 7.05 -15.24 13.98
N ARG A 150 5.94 -14.81 13.42
CA ARG A 150 5.85 -14.42 12.01
C ARG A 150 6.38 -13.01 11.73
N ILE A 151 6.41 -12.12 12.73
CA ILE A 151 6.89 -10.74 12.57
C ILE A 151 8.06 -10.53 13.52
N LYS A 152 9.23 -10.29 12.92
CA LYS A 152 10.44 -9.94 13.66
C LYS A 152 10.40 -8.45 13.98
N ARG A 153 10.14 -8.08 15.23
CA ARG A 153 9.98 -6.68 15.66
C ARG A 153 11.19 -5.80 15.40
N ASN A 154 12.39 -6.36 15.43
CA ASN A 154 13.63 -5.65 15.10
C ASN A 154 13.77 -5.30 13.62
N LEU A 155 12.94 -5.88 12.74
CA LEU A 155 12.90 -5.59 11.31
C LEU A 155 11.79 -4.58 10.95
N VAL A 156 10.91 -4.26 11.89
CA VAL A 156 9.88 -3.23 11.69
C VAL A 156 10.54 -1.85 11.82
N PRO A 157 10.27 -0.90 10.90
CA PRO A 157 10.78 0.47 11.03
C PRO A 157 10.47 1.08 12.39
N PRO A 158 11.33 1.96 12.91
CA PRO A 158 11.10 2.60 14.20
C PRO A 158 9.76 3.36 14.22
N GLU A 159 9.19 3.44 15.40
CA GLU A 159 7.93 4.15 15.60
C GLU A 159 8.14 5.67 15.48
N VAL A 160 7.16 6.35 14.85
CA VAL A 160 7.11 7.81 14.68
C VAL A 160 6.30 8.43 15.82
#